data_60c2edc4d9917b47f4e84d31260e0c31
#
_entry.id   60c2edc4d9917b47f4e84d31260e0c31
#
_cell.length_a   1.000
_cell.length_b   1.000
_cell.length_c   1.000
_cell.angle_alpha   90.00
_cell.angle_beta   90.00
_cell.angle_gamma   90.00
#
_symmetry.space_group_name_H-M   'P 1'
#
loop_
_entity.id
_entity.type
_entity.pdbx_description
1 polymer ?
#
loop_
_entity_poly.entity_id
_entity_poly.type
_entity_poly.pdbx_seq_one_letter_code
_entity_poly.pdbx_strand_id
1 'polypeptide(L)'
;MPGYSDPGFDTLALHAGAAPDPSTGARAVPIHLSTSFVFESSDHAAALFNLERAGHVYSRISNPTNAVLEQRISALEGGIGAITTASGQAALHLAVATLMGAGSHIVASTALYGGSQNLLHYTMRRFGIETTFVKPGDIDGWRAAVRPNTKLFFGETVGNPGLDVLDIPAVSQIAHEAGAPLLVDSTLTTPYLVKPFELGADIVYHSATKFLSGHGTVIGGLVVDSGSFDWEKSGKFPELTEAYEGFHNMVFSEESTVGAFLLRARREGLRDFGACMSPHSAWLILQGIETLALRMDRHMGNTERVVQFLASH
;
A
#
# COMPACT_ATOMS: atom_id res chain seq x y z
N MET A 1 -18.19 -9.55 8.88
CA MET A 1 -19.40 -9.23 9.71
C MET A 1 -20.42 -10.34 9.52
N PRO A 2 -20.94 -10.97 10.58
CA PRO A 2 -21.94 -12.03 10.43
C PRO A 2 -23.23 -11.43 9.84
N GLY A 3 -23.69 -11.97 8.73
CA GLY A 3 -24.98 -11.63 8.13
C GLY A 3 -25.00 -10.73 6.90
N TYR A 4 -23.85 -10.25 6.43
CA TYR A 4 -23.77 -9.47 5.17
C TYR A 4 -22.86 -10.21 4.19
N SER A 5 -23.42 -10.60 3.06
CA SER A 5 -22.68 -11.28 1.97
C SER A 5 -21.86 -10.31 1.11
N ASP A 6 -22.22 -9.01 1.11
CA ASP A 6 -21.55 -7.95 0.35
C ASP A 6 -21.84 -6.59 1.02
N PRO A 7 -21.02 -6.16 1.98
CA PRO A 7 -21.15 -4.84 2.59
C PRO A 7 -20.71 -3.77 1.59
N GLY A 8 -21.58 -2.80 1.29
CA GLY A 8 -21.26 -1.64 0.47
C GLY A 8 -20.11 -0.79 1.05
N PHE A 9 -19.54 0.10 0.22
CA PHE A 9 -18.38 0.93 0.57
C PHE A 9 -18.53 1.67 1.91
N ASP A 10 -19.67 2.34 2.14
CA ASP A 10 -19.90 3.10 3.39
C ASP A 10 -19.87 2.22 4.63
N THR A 11 -20.43 1.01 4.53
CA THR A 11 -20.38 0.02 5.61
C THR A 11 -18.95 -0.43 5.89
N LEU A 12 -18.15 -0.69 4.86
CA LEU A 12 -16.74 -1.02 5.01
C LEU A 12 -15.94 0.14 5.61
N ALA A 13 -16.18 1.37 5.13
CA ALA A 13 -15.50 2.57 5.63
C ALA A 13 -15.74 2.80 7.14
N LEU A 14 -16.91 2.43 7.65
CA LEU A 14 -17.27 2.57 9.06
C LEU A 14 -16.81 1.38 9.93
N HIS A 15 -16.86 0.16 9.41
CA HIS A 15 -16.84 -1.05 10.25
C HIS A 15 -15.71 -2.04 9.96
N ALA A 16 -15.14 -2.04 8.75
CA ALA A 16 -14.10 -3.03 8.42
C ALA A 16 -12.91 -2.94 9.39
N GLY A 17 -12.44 -4.10 9.85
CA GLY A 17 -11.33 -4.24 10.79
C GLY A 17 -11.65 -3.84 12.23
N ALA A 18 -12.83 -3.31 12.54
CA ALA A 18 -13.19 -2.91 13.91
C ALA A 18 -14.29 -3.81 14.50
N ALA A 19 -14.11 -4.13 15.77
CA ALA A 19 -15.12 -4.73 16.62
C ALA A 19 -15.23 -3.90 17.91
N PRO A 20 -16.36 -3.89 18.62
CA PRO A 20 -16.44 -3.29 19.94
C PRO A 20 -15.37 -3.86 20.87
N ASP A 21 -14.73 -3.00 21.68
CA ASP A 21 -13.71 -3.43 22.64
C ASP A 21 -14.30 -4.48 23.61
N PRO A 22 -13.68 -5.66 23.72
CA PRO A 22 -14.28 -6.76 24.50
C PRO A 22 -14.30 -6.50 26.00
N SER A 23 -13.47 -5.58 26.50
CA SER A 23 -13.38 -5.29 27.92
C SER A 23 -14.34 -4.18 28.37
N THR A 24 -14.58 -3.20 27.49
CA THR A 24 -15.38 -2.00 27.83
C THR A 24 -16.67 -1.87 27.01
N GLY A 25 -16.79 -2.60 25.89
CA GLY A 25 -17.87 -2.43 24.93
C GLY A 25 -17.74 -1.13 24.10
N ALA A 26 -16.61 -0.42 24.16
CA ALA A 26 -16.43 0.82 23.44
C ALA A 26 -16.56 0.60 21.93
N ARG A 27 -17.37 1.44 21.27
CA ARG A 27 -17.64 1.37 19.83
C ARG A 27 -16.48 1.97 19.02
N ALA A 28 -15.88 3.05 19.50
CA ALA A 28 -14.76 3.69 18.83
C ALA A 28 -13.50 2.84 18.95
N VAL A 29 -12.66 2.86 17.90
CA VAL A 29 -11.37 2.15 17.92
C VAL A 29 -10.49 2.77 19.01
N PRO A 30 -9.98 1.98 19.98
CA PRO A 30 -9.07 2.48 21.00
C PRO A 30 -7.72 2.90 20.42
N ILE A 31 -7.10 3.93 21.01
CA ILE A 31 -5.73 4.34 20.68
C ILE A 31 -4.75 3.63 21.61
N HIS A 32 -4.05 2.61 21.12
CA HIS A 32 -3.05 1.87 21.89
C HIS A 32 -1.68 2.55 21.81
N LEU A 33 -1.45 3.58 22.62
CA LEU A 33 -0.16 4.27 22.72
C LEU A 33 0.82 3.48 23.60
N SER A 34 1.24 2.31 23.13
CA SER A 34 2.22 1.45 23.77
C SER A 34 3.37 1.14 22.81
N THR A 35 4.60 1.07 23.33
CA THR A 35 5.76 0.63 22.56
C THR A 35 5.80 -0.88 22.41
N SER A 36 5.46 -1.61 23.48
CA SER A 36 5.55 -3.07 23.57
C SER A 36 4.34 -3.66 24.25
N PHE A 37 4.16 -4.97 24.08
CA PHE A 37 3.05 -5.75 24.62
C PHE A 37 3.58 -6.86 25.50
N VAL A 38 2.88 -7.15 26.60
CA VAL A 38 3.27 -8.17 27.58
C VAL A 38 2.91 -9.56 27.07
N PHE A 39 3.79 -10.53 27.29
CA PHE A 39 3.57 -11.92 26.96
C PHE A 39 2.96 -12.67 28.15
N GLU A 40 2.11 -13.66 27.89
CA GLU A 40 1.51 -14.53 28.92
C GLU A 40 2.55 -15.49 29.54
N SER A 41 3.52 -15.94 28.70
CA SER A 41 4.61 -16.86 29.07
C SER A 41 5.76 -16.76 28.07
N SER A 42 6.88 -17.43 28.37
CA SER A 42 8.02 -17.56 27.43
C SER A 42 7.61 -18.32 26.14
N ASP A 43 6.75 -19.33 26.26
CA ASP A 43 6.26 -20.09 25.11
C ASP A 43 5.35 -19.22 24.23
N HIS A 44 4.50 -18.38 24.85
CA HIS A 44 3.71 -17.39 24.11
C HIS A 44 4.61 -16.40 23.35
N ALA A 45 5.66 -15.91 23.99
CA ALA A 45 6.63 -15.03 23.32
C ALA A 45 7.29 -15.73 22.11
N ALA A 46 7.77 -16.95 22.31
CA ALA A 46 8.40 -17.73 21.24
C ALA A 46 7.43 -17.93 20.05
N ALA A 47 6.18 -18.32 20.31
CA ALA A 47 5.16 -18.53 19.27
C ALA A 47 4.85 -17.25 18.48
N LEU A 48 4.86 -16.06 19.12
CA LEU A 48 4.67 -14.78 18.41
C LEU A 48 5.88 -14.42 17.56
N PHE A 49 7.10 -14.65 18.04
CA PHE A 49 8.33 -14.37 17.27
C PHE A 49 8.50 -15.35 16.10
N ASN A 50 8.10 -16.60 16.27
CA ASN A 50 8.14 -17.63 15.24
C ASN A 50 6.96 -17.57 14.26
N LEU A 51 6.01 -16.63 14.42
CA LEU A 51 4.79 -16.51 13.62
C LEU A 51 3.78 -17.68 13.74
N GLU A 52 3.96 -18.54 14.72
CA GLU A 52 3.03 -19.65 15.03
C GLU A 52 1.70 -19.15 15.61
N ARG A 53 1.70 -17.92 16.15
CA ARG A 53 0.53 -17.26 16.71
C ARG A 53 0.45 -15.81 16.27
N ALA A 54 -0.76 -15.32 15.95
CA ALA A 54 -1.01 -13.92 15.67
C ALA A 54 -1.01 -13.10 16.96
N GLY A 55 -0.43 -11.89 16.91
CA GLY A 55 -0.39 -10.96 18.04
C GLY A 55 0.54 -9.78 17.82
N HIS A 56 0.63 -8.93 18.84
CA HIS A 56 1.47 -7.73 18.82
C HIS A 56 2.64 -7.91 19.78
N VAL A 57 3.83 -7.53 19.35
CA VAL A 57 5.08 -7.59 20.11
C VAL A 57 5.59 -6.19 20.39
N TYR A 58 5.72 -5.40 19.34
CA TYR A 58 6.30 -4.06 19.37
C TYR A 58 5.66 -3.16 18.32
N SER A 59 5.29 -1.94 18.71
CA SER A 59 4.48 -1.04 17.85
C SER A 59 5.17 -0.57 16.57
N ARG A 60 6.49 -0.69 16.45
CA ARG A 60 7.20 -0.47 15.19
C ARG A 60 6.79 -1.50 14.12
N ILE A 61 6.50 -2.74 14.54
CA ILE A 61 6.15 -3.84 13.63
C ILE A 61 4.64 -3.94 13.44
N SER A 62 3.88 -3.89 14.53
CA SER A 62 2.42 -3.95 14.52
C SER A 62 1.83 -3.33 15.78
N ASN A 63 0.65 -2.72 15.64
CA ASN A 63 -0.08 -2.11 16.74
C ASN A 63 -1.59 -2.33 16.54
N PRO A 64 -2.39 -2.61 17.59
CA PRO A 64 -3.83 -2.88 17.43
C PRO A 64 -4.60 -1.77 16.71
N THR A 65 -4.30 -0.50 16.96
CA THR A 65 -4.96 0.64 16.28
C THR A 65 -4.58 0.68 14.80
N ASN A 66 -3.30 0.48 14.48
CA ASN A 66 -2.81 0.43 13.10
C ASN A 66 -3.42 -0.75 12.34
N ALA A 67 -3.56 -1.91 13.01
CA ALA A 67 -4.16 -3.10 12.41
C ALA A 67 -5.61 -2.87 11.94
N VAL A 68 -6.39 -2.07 12.67
CA VAL A 68 -7.73 -1.68 12.23
C VAL A 68 -7.68 -0.85 10.94
N LEU A 69 -6.76 0.11 10.85
CA LEU A 69 -6.57 0.91 9.63
C LEU A 69 -6.12 0.05 8.45
N GLU A 70 -5.18 -0.88 8.69
CA GLU A 70 -4.68 -1.83 7.67
C GLU A 70 -5.81 -2.71 7.13
N GLN A 71 -6.64 -3.28 8.01
CA GLN A 71 -7.78 -4.10 7.62
C GLN A 71 -8.85 -3.29 6.89
N ARG A 72 -9.10 -2.05 7.32
CA ARG A 72 -10.10 -1.16 6.71
C ARG A 72 -9.71 -0.78 5.29
N ILE A 73 -8.50 -0.31 5.08
CA ILE A 73 -8.06 0.08 3.73
C ILE A 73 -7.96 -1.13 2.80
N SER A 74 -7.50 -2.28 3.32
CA SER A 74 -7.48 -3.53 2.55
C SER A 74 -8.88 -3.92 2.07
N ALA A 75 -9.88 -3.85 2.96
CA ALA A 75 -11.27 -4.15 2.60
C ALA A 75 -11.86 -3.15 1.58
N LEU A 76 -11.50 -1.87 1.66
CA LEU A 76 -11.96 -0.83 0.73
C LEU A 76 -11.35 -0.98 -0.66
N GLU A 77 -10.06 -1.34 -0.75
CA GLU A 77 -9.37 -1.60 -2.02
C GLU A 77 -9.70 -2.97 -2.62
N GLY A 78 -10.16 -3.92 -1.79
CA GLY A 78 -10.34 -5.32 -2.20
C GLY A 78 -9.04 -6.14 -2.14
N GLY A 79 -8.07 -5.73 -1.31
CA GLY A 79 -6.79 -6.43 -1.11
C GLY A 79 -6.84 -7.48 -0.01
N ILE A 80 -5.76 -8.27 0.11
CA ILE A 80 -5.60 -9.32 1.13
C ILE A 80 -5.06 -8.78 2.46
N GLY A 81 -4.44 -7.59 2.44
CA GLY A 81 -3.85 -6.97 3.61
C GLY A 81 -3.16 -5.66 3.28
N ALA A 82 -2.73 -4.94 4.31
CA ALA A 82 -2.04 -3.67 4.17
C ALA A 82 -0.97 -3.46 5.24
N ILE A 83 -0.10 -2.48 5.02
CA ILE A 83 0.89 -1.98 5.99
C ILE A 83 0.77 -0.48 6.10
N THR A 84 0.71 0.01 7.33
CA THR A 84 0.77 1.44 7.66
C THR A 84 2.21 1.92 7.78
N THR A 85 2.50 3.10 7.22
CA THR A 85 3.82 3.76 7.28
C THR A 85 3.69 5.22 7.68
N ALA A 86 4.80 5.82 8.10
CA ALA A 86 4.86 7.20 8.60
C ALA A 86 4.48 8.27 7.54
N SER A 87 4.55 7.94 6.25
CA SER A 87 4.20 8.85 5.14
C SER A 87 3.99 8.09 3.84
N GLY A 88 3.38 8.71 2.83
CA GLY A 88 3.29 8.13 1.48
C GLY A 88 4.66 7.83 0.87
N GLN A 89 5.67 8.68 1.07
CA GLN A 89 7.03 8.42 0.62
C GLN A 89 7.66 7.21 1.31
N ALA A 90 7.37 6.99 2.59
CA ALA A 90 7.79 5.80 3.32
C ALA A 90 7.10 4.54 2.77
N ALA A 91 5.84 4.65 2.33
CA ALA A 91 5.11 3.55 1.69
C ALA A 91 5.73 3.15 0.35
N LEU A 92 6.02 4.13 -0.52
CA LEU A 92 6.69 3.88 -1.80
C LEU A 92 8.09 3.30 -1.58
N HIS A 93 8.87 3.88 -0.67
CA HIS A 93 10.20 3.35 -0.33
C HIS A 93 10.14 1.92 0.19
N LEU A 94 9.20 1.62 1.09
CA LEU A 94 9.00 0.28 1.64
C LEU A 94 8.70 -0.73 0.52
N ALA A 95 7.77 -0.42 -0.39
CA ALA A 95 7.42 -1.30 -1.50
C ALA A 95 8.63 -1.57 -2.41
N VAL A 96 9.39 -0.53 -2.79
CA VAL A 96 10.59 -0.66 -3.61
C VAL A 96 11.66 -1.50 -2.89
N ALA A 97 11.98 -1.17 -1.64
CA ALA A 97 13.04 -1.85 -0.88
C ALA A 97 12.69 -3.32 -0.55
N THR A 98 11.40 -3.66 -0.47
CA THR A 98 10.95 -5.05 -0.27
C THR A 98 11.19 -5.91 -1.51
N LEU A 99 11.01 -5.34 -2.70
CA LEU A 99 11.01 -6.10 -3.97
C LEU A 99 12.37 -6.12 -4.66
N MET A 100 13.29 -5.20 -4.35
CA MET A 100 14.47 -5.02 -5.17
C MET A 100 15.66 -4.41 -4.43
N GLY A 101 16.85 -4.66 -4.98
CA GLY A 101 18.12 -4.11 -4.53
C GLY A 101 18.97 -3.61 -5.69
N ALA A 102 20.27 -3.45 -5.46
CA ALA A 102 21.23 -3.00 -6.47
C ALA A 102 21.19 -3.87 -7.73
N GLY A 103 21.22 -3.24 -8.89
CA GLY A 103 21.12 -3.89 -10.20
C GLY A 103 19.69 -4.06 -10.71
N SER A 104 18.67 -3.73 -9.92
CA SER A 104 17.27 -3.79 -10.34
C SER A 104 16.85 -2.57 -11.17
N HIS A 105 15.78 -2.73 -11.94
CA HIS A 105 15.23 -1.69 -12.80
C HIS A 105 13.72 -1.51 -12.59
N ILE A 106 13.27 -0.25 -12.66
CA ILE A 106 11.87 0.19 -12.59
C ILE A 106 11.47 0.82 -13.92
N VAL A 107 10.28 0.51 -14.44
CA VAL A 107 9.63 1.30 -15.48
C VAL A 107 8.55 2.15 -14.82
N ALA A 108 8.61 3.46 -14.94
CA ALA A 108 7.69 4.39 -14.26
C ALA A 108 7.06 5.41 -15.19
N SER A 109 5.88 5.89 -14.84
CA SER A 109 5.26 7.03 -15.52
C SER A 109 6.10 8.30 -15.37
N THR A 110 6.08 9.20 -16.38
CA THR A 110 6.58 10.57 -16.24
C THR A 110 5.62 11.48 -15.48
N ALA A 111 4.33 11.14 -15.45
CA ALA A 111 3.28 11.90 -14.78
C ALA A 111 3.17 11.45 -13.32
N LEU A 112 4.11 11.88 -12.49
CA LEU A 112 4.22 11.52 -11.08
C LEU A 112 4.31 12.77 -10.20
N TYR A 113 3.91 12.60 -8.95
CA TYR A 113 4.24 13.52 -7.88
C TYR A 113 5.76 13.75 -7.84
N GLY A 114 6.19 15.02 -7.74
CA GLY A 114 7.62 15.37 -7.79
C GLY A 114 8.49 14.64 -6.76
N GLY A 115 7.95 14.33 -5.57
CA GLY A 115 8.64 13.55 -4.55
C GLY A 115 8.87 12.10 -4.98
N SER A 116 7.90 11.45 -5.63
CA SER A 116 8.02 10.09 -6.18
C SER A 116 9.05 10.05 -7.31
N GLN A 117 8.99 11.04 -8.22
CA GLN A 117 9.97 11.16 -9.29
C GLN A 117 11.41 11.35 -8.74
N ASN A 118 11.59 12.22 -7.76
CA ASN A 118 12.90 12.43 -7.11
C ASN A 118 13.39 11.18 -6.39
N LEU A 119 12.52 10.48 -5.65
CA LEU A 119 12.87 9.24 -4.99
C LEU A 119 13.40 8.21 -6.00
N LEU A 120 12.65 7.96 -7.06
CA LEU A 120 13.01 6.94 -8.06
C LEU A 120 14.23 7.34 -8.90
N HIS A 121 14.29 8.58 -9.37
CA HIS A 121 15.34 9.03 -10.29
C HIS A 121 16.70 9.25 -9.63
N TYR A 122 16.71 9.88 -8.44
CA TYR A 122 17.95 10.30 -7.78
C TYR A 122 18.29 9.41 -6.59
N THR A 123 17.33 9.20 -5.69
CA THR A 123 17.62 8.52 -4.42
C THR A 123 17.84 7.03 -4.64
N MET A 124 16.95 6.34 -5.35
CA MET A 124 17.08 4.90 -5.61
C MET A 124 18.30 4.58 -6.48
N ARG A 125 18.68 5.46 -7.38
CA ARG A 125 19.91 5.32 -8.17
C ARG A 125 21.17 5.23 -7.30
N ARG A 126 21.20 5.92 -6.15
CA ARG A 126 22.32 5.82 -5.18
C ARG A 126 22.42 4.43 -4.56
N PHE A 127 21.32 3.68 -4.54
CA PHE A 127 21.25 2.29 -4.07
C PHE A 127 21.36 1.28 -5.22
N GLY A 128 21.73 1.75 -6.42
CA GLY A 128 21.94 0.88 -7.59
C GLY A 128 20.65 0.44 -8.27
N ILE A 129 19.51 1.08 -8.00
CA ILE A 129 18.23 0.82 -8.67
C ILE A 129 18.02 1.89 -9.74
N GLU A 130 17.86 1.45 -11.00
CA GLU A 130 17.64 2.36 -12.13
C GLU A 130 16.16 2.50 -12.46
N THR A 131 15.75 3.67 -12.99
CA THR A 131 14.38 3.92 -13.43
C THR A 131 14.36 4.48 -14.84
N THR A 132 13.56 3.88 -15.72
CA THR A 132 13.19 4.45 -17.03
C THR A 132 11.80 5.06 -16.92
N PHE A 133 11.67 6.34 -17.31
CA PHE A 133 10.40 7.05 -17.28
C PHE A 133 9.75 7.09 -18.66
N VAL A 134 8.44 6.81 -18.72
CA VAL A 134 7.63 6.71 -19.93
C VAL A 134 6.39 7.58 -19.78
N LYS A 135 5.91 8.23 -20.84
CA LYS A 135 4.64 8.95 -20.81
C LYS A 135 3.49 8.01 -20.54
N PRO A 136 2.49 8.37 -19.71
CA PRO A 136 1.39 7.46 -19.33
C PRO A 136 0.67 6.83 -20.53
N GLY A 137 0.40 7.61 -21.58
CA GLY A 137 -0.31 7.14 -22.79
C GLY A 137 0.58 6.50 -23.87
N ASP A 138 1.89 6.40 -23.66
CA ASP A 138 2.81 5.79 -24.63
C ASP A 138 3.00 4.29 -24.35
N ILE A 139 2.00 3.50 -24.76
CA ILE A 139 1.98 2.05 -24.50
C ILE A 139 3.16 1.32 -25.17
N ASP A 140 3.57 1.74 -26.36
CA ASP A 140 4.74 1.18 -27.02
C ASP A 140 6.03 1.55 -26.28
N GLY A 141 6.11 2.76 -25.73
CA GLY A 141 7.21 3.20 -24.87
C GLY A 141 7.31 2.39 -23.58
N TRP A 142 6.18 2.04 -22.95
CA TRP A 142 6.17 1.14 -21.78
C TRP A 142 6.77 -0.22 -22.12
N ARG A 143 6.40 -0.79 -23.25
CA ARG A 143 6.92 -2.09 -23.71
C ARG A 143 8.41 -2.02 -24.08
N ALA A 144 8.83 -0.96 -24.76
CA ALA A 144 10.22 -0.74 -25.17
C ALA A 144 11.16 -0.47 -23.98
N ALA A 145 10.65 0.04 -22.85
CA ALA A 145 11.42 0.32 -21.64
C ALA A 145 11.75 -0.95 -20.82
N VAL A 146 11.13 -2.08 -21.12
CA VAL A 146 11.36 -3.34 -20.38
C VAL A 146 12.78 -3.82 -20.57
N ARG A 147 13.42 -4.24 -19.47
CA ARG A 147 14.77 -4.84 -19.45
C ARG A 147 14.72 -6.21 -18.74
N PRO A 148 15.70 -7.08 -18.93
CA PRO A 148 15.74 -8.37 -18.22
C PRO A 148 15.66 -8.22 -16.69
N ASN A 149 16.25 -7.16 -16.14
CA ASN A 149 16.27 -6.83 -14.73
C ASN A 149 15.14 -5.91 -14.28
N THR A 150 14.09 -5.69 -15.10
CA THR A 150 12.90 -4.96 -14.69
C THR A 150 12.13 -5.78 -13.65
N LYS A 151 11.94 -5.20 -12.45
CA LYS A 151 11.25 -5.82 -11.31
C LYS A 151 9.98 -5.08 -10.88
N LEU A 152 9.73 -3.87 -11.38
CA LEU A 152 8.57 -3.08 -10.97
C LEU A 152 8.10 -2.16 -12.09
N PHE A 153 6.78 -2.06 -12.25
CA PHE A 153 6.13 -0.98 -12.98
C PHE A 153 5.45 -0.05 -12.00
N PHE A 154 5.52 1.26 -12.26
CA PHE A 154 4.99 2.24 -11.33
C PHE A 154 4.28 3.41 -12.05
N GLY A 155 3.09 3.78 -11.55
CA GLY A 155 2.35 4.95 -12.03
C GLY A 155 1.35 5.45 -11.00
N GLU A 156 0.74 6.61 -11.28
CA GLU A 156 -0.34 7.21 -10.50
C GLU A 156 -1.65 7.07 -11.27
N THR A 157 -2.75 6.78 -10.59
CA THR A 157 -4.09 6.73 -11.23
C THR A 157 -4.37 7.98 -12.03
N VAL A 158 -4.04 9.14 -11.44
CA VAL A 158 -4.08 10.46 -12.06
C VAL A 158 -2.81 11.20 -11.67
N GLY A 159 -2.01 11.56 -12.65
CA GLY A 159 -0.67 12.16 -12.44
C GLY A 159 -0.72 13.57 -11.88
N ASN A 160 0.28 13.92 -11.06
CA ASN A 160 0.41 15.22 -10.42
C ASN A 160 1.64 15.97 -10.99
N PRO A 161 1.51 17.18 -11.56
CA PRO A 161 0.32 18.04 -11.59
C PRO A 161 -0.50 17.99 -12.89
N GLY A 162 -0.04 17.24 -13.90
CA GLY A 162 -0.59 17.29 -15.27
C GLY A 162 -1.98 16.68 -15.44
N LEU A 163 -2.46 15.91 -14.45
CA LEU A 163 -3.73 15.18 -14.45
C LEU A 163 -3.84 14.13 -15.58
N ASP A 164 -2.71 13.65 -16.06
CA ASP A 164 -2.67 12.55 -17.01
C ASP A 164 -3.21 11.27 -16.35
N VAL A 165 -4.11 10.56 -17.03
CA VAL A 165 -4.69 9.31 -16.54
C VAL A 165 -3.86 8.13 -17.02
N LEU A 166 -3.53 7.20 -16.12
CA LEU A 166 -2.81 5.97 -16.44
C LEU A 166 -3.79 4.92 -16.99
N ASP A 167 -3.45 4.32 -18.13
CA ASP A 167 -4.12 3.11 -18.63
C ASP A 167 -3.64 1.89 -17.83
N ILE A 168 -4.21 1.70 -16.63
CA ILE A 168 -3.82 0.63 -15.71
C ILE A 168 -3.92 -0.75 -16.39
N PRO A 169 -5.02 -1.13 -17.08
CA PRO A 169 -5.11 -2.41 -17.75
C PRO A 169 -3.99 -2.66 -18.76
N ALA A 170 -3.69 -1.69 -19.62
CA ALA A 170 -2.65 -1.84 -20.63
C ALA A 170 -1.25 -1.95 -20.01
N VAL A 171 -0.93 -1.12 -19.01
CA VAL A 171 0.37 -1.16 -18.32
C VAL A 171 0.51 -2.42 -17.48
N SER A 172 -0.55 -2.88 -16.80
CA SER A 172 -0.58 -4.13 -16.06
C SER A 172 -0.28 -5.34 -16.95
N GLN A 173 -0.90 -5.40 -18.13
CA GLN A 173 -0.62 -6.47 -19.08
C GLN A 173 0.88 -6.52 -19.45
N ILE A 174 1.50 -5.37 -19.75
CA ILE A 174 2.94 -5.30 -20.07
C ILE A 174 3.79 -5.71 -18.87
N ALA A 175 3.42 -5.27 -17.68
CA ALA A 175 4.12 -5.63 -16.45
C ALA A 175 4.11 -7.14 -16.22
N HIS A 176 2.94 -7.78 -16.33
CA HIS A 176 2.78 -9.22 -16.17
C HIS A 176 3.48 -10.03 -17.26
N GLU A 177 3.45 -9.58 -18.53
CA GLU A 177 4.22 -10.17 -19.63
C GLU A 177 5.74 -10.12 -19.33
N ALA A 178 6.19 -9.05 -18.65
CA ALA A 178 7.59 -8.91 -18.21
C ALA A 178 7.91 -9.68 -16.92
N GLY A 179 6.93 -10.33 -16.27
CA GLY A 179 7.09 -11.00 -14.98
C GLY A 179 7.37 -10.04 -13.82
N ALA A 180 6.80 -8.83 -13.86
CA ALA A 180 6.94 -7.82 -12.82
C ALA A 180 5.57 -7.30 -12.37
N PRO A 181 5.38 -6.94 -11.09
CA PRO A 181 4.12 -6.36 -10.61
C PRO A 181 3.98 -4.90 -11.03
N LEU A 182 2.72 -4.44 -11.08
CA LEU A 182 2.34 -3.04 -11.21
C LEU A 182 1.97 -2.47 -9.84
N LEU A 183 2.74 -1.49 -9.37
CA LEU A 183 2.44 -0.64 -8.20
C LEU A 183 1.76 0.64 -8.66
N VAL A 184 0.61 0.96 -8.08
CA VAL A 184 -0.16 2.17 -8.42
C VAL A 184 -0.32 3.08 -7.21
N ASP A 185 0.03 4.36 -7.36
CA ASP A 185 -0.37 5.42 -6.43
C ASP A 185 -1.84 5.79 -6.68
N SER A 186 -2.71 5.49 -5.73
CA SER A 186 -4.14 5.81 -5.78
C SER A 186 -4.52 6.95 -4.82
N THR A 187 -3.57 7.77 -4.43
CA THR A 187 -3.75 8.86 -3.46
C THR A 187 -4.84 9.84 -3.87
N LEU A 188 -4.88 10.24 -5.17
CA LEU A 188 -5.83 11.23 -5.65
C LEU A 188 -7.25 10.67 -5.78
N THR A 189 -7.38 9.47 -6.31
CA THR A 189 -8.67 8.84 -6.59
C THR A 189 -9.28 8.17 -5.38
N THR A 190 -8.46 7.70 -4.44
CA THR A 190 -8.87 6.88 -3.29
C THR A 190 -9.60 5.59 -3.74
N PRO A 191 -9.82 4.61 -2.86
CA PRO A 191 -10.59 3.41 -3.22
C PRO A 191 -12.07 3.69 -3.52
N TYR A 192 -12.53 4.92 -3.28
CA TYR A 192 -13.91 5.32 -3.58
C TYR A 192 -14.14 5.57 -5.07
N LEU A 193 -13.22 6.28 -5.74
CA LEU A 193 -13.38 6.63 -7.16
C LEU A 193 -12.80 5.57 -8.11
N VAL A 194 -11.67 4.95 -7.72
CA VAL A 194 -10.99 3.94 -8.55
C VAL A 194 -10.45 2.85 -7.64
N LYS A 195 -10.68 1.60 -8.01
CA LYS A 195 -10.06 0.41 -7.41
C LYS A 195 -9.04 -0.18 -8.38
N PRO A 196 -7.76 0.14 -8.25
CA PRO A 196 -6.74 -0.28 -9.22
C PRO A 196 -6.60 -1.80 -9.34
N PHE A 197 -6.93 -2.58 -8.30
CA PHE A 197 -6.92 -4.05 -8.36
C PHE A 197 -7.91 -4.61 -9.37
N GLU A 198 -9.10 -4.02 -9.50
CA GLU A 198 -10.09 -4.42 -10.49
C GLU A 198 -9.62 -4.13 -11.94
N LEU A 199 -8.59 -3.29 -12.09
CA LEU A 199 -7.98 -2.90 -13.36
C LEU A 199 -6.65 -3.62 -13.63
N GLY A 200 -6.20 -4.50 -12.72
CA GLY A 200 -5.03 -5.35 -12.89
C GLY A 200 -3.76 -4.89 -12.14
N ALA A 201 -3.83 -3.87 -11.29
CA ALA A 201 -2.71 -3.53 -10.41
C ALA A 201 -2.48 -4.66 -9.37
N ASP A 202 -1.24 -4.84 -8.94
CA ASP A 202 -0.87 -5.86 -7.95
C ASP A 202 -0.68 -5.26 -6.56
N ILE A 203 -0.12 -4.06 -6.50
CA ILE A 203 0.12 -3.33 -5.26
C ILE A 203 -0.42 -1.91 -5.42
N VAL A 204 -1.10 -1.42 -4.39
CA VAL A 204 -1.57 -0.03 -4.33
C VAL A 204 -0.93 0.64 -3.14
N TYR A 205 -0.51 1.90 -3.29
CA TYR A 205 -0.16 2.69 -2.14
C TYR A 205 -0.91 4.02 -2.10
N HIS A 206 -1.01 4.59 -0.91
CA HIS A 206 -1.61 5.89 -0.65
C HIS A 206 -0.72 6.76 0.21
N SER A 207 -0.61 8.02 -0.14
CA SER A 207 -0.36 9.05 0.85
C SER A 207 -1.66 9.31 1.61
N ALA A 208 -1.85 8.62 2.74
CA ALA A 208 -3.05 8.77 3.56
C ALA A 208 -3.21 10.19 4.14
N THR A 209 -2.16 11.00 4.04
CA THR A 209 -2.11 12.43 4.36
C THR A 209 -3.18 13.25 3.64
N LYS A 210 -3.63 12.80 2.45
CA LYS A 210 -4.49 13.57 1.53
C LYS A 210 -5.97 13.26 1.79
N PHE A 211 -6.68 12.75 0.80
CA PHE A 211 -8.13 12.54 0.90
C PHE A 211 -8.54 11.48 1.92
N LEU A 212 -7.70 10.47 2.20
CA LEU A 212 -8.05 9.46 3.21
C LEU A 212 -8.21 10.09 4.59
N SER A 213 -7.25 10.90 5.05
CA SER A 213 -7.40 11.65 6.31
C SER A 213 -8.36 12.86 6.17
N GLY A 214 -8.27 13.58 5.06
CA GLY A 214 -9.19 14.62 4.65
C GLY A 214 -9.17 15.93 5.44
N HIS A 215 -8.37 16.05 6.50
CA HIS A 215 -8.40 17.18 7.44
C HIS A 215 -7.11 18.01 7.47
N GLY A 216 -6.04 17.55 6.80
CA GLY A 216 -4.75 18.25 6.81
C GLY A 216 -4.02 18.23 8.15
N THR A 217 -4.38 17.34 9.06
CA THR A 217 -3.88 17.28 10.45
C THR A 217 -2.88 16.16 10.71
N VAL A 218 -2.71 15.22 9.76
CA VAL A 218 -1.89 14.01 9.95
C VAL A 218 -1.15 13.65 8.67
N ILE A 219 0.07 13.15 8.84
CA ILE A 219 0.87 12.53 7.79
C ILE A 219 0.81 11.01 7.96
N GLY A 220 0.61 10.29 6.86
CA GLY A 220 0.60 8.82 6.86
C GLY A 220 0.72 8.23 5.46
N GLY A 221 1.10 6.98 5.39
CA GLY A 221 1.17 6.18 4.17
C GLY A 221 0.60 4.79 4.39
N LEU A 222 0.16 4.18 3.31
CA LEU A 222 -0.41 2.84 3.28
C LEU A 222 0.09 2.09 2.05
N VAL A 223 0.42 0.82 2.20
CA VAL A 223 0.66 -0.12 1.10
C VAL A 223 -0.36 -1.23 1.22
N VAL A 224 -1.05 -1.56 0.13
CA VAL A 224 -2.07 -2.62 0.06
C VAL A 224 -1.64 -3.61 -1.01
N ASP A 225 -1.77 -4.89 -0.73
CA ASP A 225 -1.45 -5.98 -1.64
C ASP A 225 -2.74 -6.66 -2.13
N SER A 226 -2.85 -6.89 -3.42
CA SER A 226 -3.96 -7.65 -4.01
C SER A 226 -3.90 -9.13 -3.68
N GLY A 227 -2.69 -9.68 -3.48
CA GLY A 227 -2.42 -11.11 -3.38
C GLY A 227 -2.52 -11.87 -4.71
N SER A 228 -2.62 -11.17 -5.84
CA SER A 228 -2.82 -11.77 -7.16
C SER A 228 -1.53 -12.07 -7.92
N PHE A 229 -0.42 -11.42 -7.56
CA PHE A 229 0.85 -11.60 -8.27
C PHE A 229 1.55 -12.91 -7.85
N ASP A 230 1.88 -13.73 -8.83
CA ASP A 230 2.58 -15.00 -8.61
C ASP A 230 4.11 -14.80 -8.57
N TRP A 231 4.63 -14.64 -7.35
CA TRP A 231 6.05 -14.37 -7.09
C TRP A 231 6.97 -15.52 -7.54
N GLU A 232 6.53 -16.76 -7.38
CA GLU A 232 7.33 -17.95 -7.75
C GLU A 232 7.39 -18.10 -9.26
N LYS A 233 6.25 -18.02 -9.95
CA LYS A 233 6.18 -18.12 -11.40
C LYS A 233 6.99 -17.03 -12.10
N SER A 234 7.06 -15.84 -11.52
CA SER A 234 7.87 -14.74 -12.02
C SER A 234 9.36 -15.07 -12.07
N GLY A 235 9.89 -15.77 -11.06
CA GLY A 235 11.32 -16.12 -10.94
C GLY A 235 12.26 -14.93 -10.76
N LYS A 236 11.77 -13.72 -10.56
CA LYS A 236 12.56 -12.49 -10.43
C LYS A 236 12.76 -12.02 -9.00
N PHE A 237 12.13 -12.65 -8.02
CA PHE A 237 12.06 -12.20 -6.64
C PHE A 237 12.66 -13.21 -5.66
N PRO A 238 13.98 -13.52 -5.77
CA PRO A 238 14.62 -14.41 -4.81
C PRO A 238 14.48 -13.91 -3.37
N GLU A 239 14.31 -12.59 -3.20
CA GLU A 239 14.04 -11.95 -1.92
C GLU A 239 12.77 -12.48 -1.24
N LEU A 240 11.79 -13.00 -1.99
CA LEU A 240 10.54 -13.55 -1.48
C LEU A 240 10.49 -15.08 -1.54
N THR A 241 11.24 -15.70 -2.47
CA THR A 241 11.14 -17.11 -2.82
C THR A 241 12.35 -17.95 -2.36
N GLU A 242 13.39 -17.32 -1.81
CA GLU A 242 14.55 -17.98 -1.23
C GLU A 242 14.66 -17.72 0.28
N ALA A 243 15.45 -18.57 0.96
CA ALA A 243 15.63 -18.48 2.41
C ALA A 243 16.28 -17.16 2.85
N TYR A 244 15.64 -16.45 3.75
CA TYR A 244 16.14 -15.21 4.32
C TYR A 244 16.83 -15.47 5.67
N GLU A 245 18.15 -15.40 5.69
CA GLU A 245 18.97 -15.65 6.91
C GLU A 245 18.63 -14.68 8.05
N GLY A 246 18.25 -13.44 7.73
CA GLY A 246 17.88 -12.41 8.71
C GLY A 246 16.59 -12.69 9.48
N PHE A 247 15.84 -13.74 9.09
CA PHE A 247 14.65 -14.21 9.80
C PHE A 247 14.52 -15.74 9.75
N HIS A 248 15.36 -16.45 10.49
CA HIS A 248 15.31 -17.91 10.69
C HIS A 248 15.31 -18.76 9.40
N ASN A 249 15.92 -18.25 8.33
CA ASN A 249 15.89 -18.86 6.99
C ASN A 249 14.46 -19.05 6.42
N MET A 250 13.55 -18.15 6.79
CA MET A 250 12.19 -18.15 6.28
C MET A 250 12.17 -17.92 4.76
N VAL A 251 11.36 -18.70 4.06
CA VAL A 251 10.97 -18.47 2.67
C VAL A 251 9.56 -17.85 2.70
N PHE A 252 9.44 -16.57 2.37
CA PHE A 252 8.18 -15.84 2.55
C PHE A 252 7.04 -16.38 1.69
N SER A 253 7.33 -16.91 0.49
CA SER A 253 6.33 -17.51 -0.39
C SER A 253 5.83 -18.87 0.12
N GLU A 254 6.64 -19.62 0.87
CA GLU A 254 6.23 -20.88 1.53
C GLU A 254 5.32 -20.63 2.72
N GLU A 255 5.58 -19.54 3.49
CA GLU A 255 4.73 -19.15 4.63
C GLU A 255 3.37 -18.63 4.17
N SER A 256 3.34 -17.91 3.04
CA SER A 256 2.10 -17.46 2.42
C SER A 256 2.32 -17.15 0.94
N THR A 257 1.78 -17.96 0.07
CA THR A 257 1.88 -17.77 -1.39
C THR A 257 1.27 -16.43 -1.83
N VAL A 258 0.17 -16.01 -1.21
CA VAL A 258 -0.52 -14.74 -1.54
C VAL A 258 0.00 -13.55 -0.73
N GLY A 259 0.52 -13.76 0.45
CA GLY A 259 0.95 -12.70 1.38
C GLY A 259 2.47 -12.50 1.47
N ALA A 260 3.27 -13.15 0.63
CA ALA A 260 4.74 -13.11 0.68
C ALA A 260 5.30 -11.68 0.73
N PHE A 261 4.80 -10.80 -0.13
CA PHE A 261 5.19 -9.39 -0.16
C PHE A 261 4.93 -8.68 1.18
N LEU A 262 3.71 -8.78 1.73
CA LEU A 262 3.37 -8.13 3.00
C LEU A 262 4.16 -8.72 4.18
N LEU A 263 4.39 -10.04 4.19
CA LEU A 263 5.19 -10.69 5.22
C LEU A 263 6.61 -10.12 5.24
N ARG A 264 7.28 -10.08 4.09
CA ARG A 264 8.62 -9.52 4.00
C ARG A 264 8.63 -8.02 4.30
N ALA A 265 7.72 -7.25 3.70
CA ALA A 265 7.61 -5.82 3.93
C ALA A 265 7.46 -5.47 5.43
N ARG A 266 6.76 -6.30 6.20
CA ARG A 266 6.61 -6.12 7.65
C ARG A 266 7.81 -6.63 8.43
N ARG A 267 8.32 -7.83 8.09
CA ARG A 267 9.34 -8.54 8.89
C ARG A 267 10.76 -8.05 8.64
N GLU A 268 11.05 -7.54 7.47
CA GLU A 268 12.31 -6.89 7.12
C GLU A 268 12.10 -5.38 6.96
N GLY A 269 11.30 -4.96 5.97
CA GLY A 269 11.18 -3.56 5.58
C GLY A 269 10.76 -2.64 6.72
N LEU A 270 9.60 -2.86 7.31
CA LEU A 270 9.11 -1.99 8.39
C LEU A 270 9.94 -2.15 9.68
N ARG A 271 10.32 -3.39 10.01
CA ARG A 271 11.15 -3.67 11.19
C ARG A 271 12.48 -2.95 11.14
N ASP A 272 13.19 -3.00 10.02
CA ASP A 272 14.57 -2.57 9.89
C ASP A 272 14.69 -1.10 9.47
N PHE A 273 13.87 -0.62 8.51
CA PHE A 273 13.85 0.80 8.12
C PHE A 273 13.10 1.70 9.11
N GLY A 274 12.18 1.14 9.89
CA GLY A 274 11.58 1.80 11.04
C GLY A 274 10.54 2.88 10.73
N ALA A 275 10.06 2.98 9.49
CA ALA A 275 9.12 4.02 9.05
C ALA A 275 7.66 3.73 9.49
N CYS A 276 7.46 3.33 10.75
CA CYS A 276 6.16 2.98 11.32
C CYS A 276 5.26 4.21 11.54
N MET A 277 3.96 3.99 11.41
CA MET A 277 2.95 5.01 11.73
C MET A 277 2.65 5.03 13.23
N SER A 278 2.49 6.23 13.82
CA SER A 278 1.97 6.38 15.16
C SER A 278 0.52 5.90 15.26
N PRO A 279 0.12 5.18 16.32
CA PRO A 279 -1.28 4.80 16.54
C PRO A 279 -2.25 5.99 16.58
N HIS A 280 -1.82 7.13 17.08
CA HIS A 280 -2.60 8.37 17.05
C HIS A 280 -2.84 8.83 15.60
N SER A 281 -1.82 8.76 14.73
CA SER A 281 -1.97 9.09 13.31
C SER A 281 -2.92 8.10 12.61
N ALA A 282 -2.81 6.80 12.90
CA ALA A 282 -3.72 5.80 12.37
C ALA A 282 -5.17 6.07 12.77
N TRP A 283 -5.41 6.45 14.02
CA TRP A 283 -6.74 6.80 14.52
C TRP A 283 -7.31 8.04 13.79
N LEU A 284 -6.52 9.10 13.58
CA LEU A 284 -6.96 10.30 12.84
C LEU A 284 -7.31 9.95 11.37
N ILE A 285 -6.55 9.07 10.73
CA ILE A 285 -6.85 8.61 9.36
C ILE A 285 -8.15 7.80 9.34
N LEU A 286 -8.38 6.92 10.33
CA LEU A 286 -9.63 6.18 10.46
C LEU A 286 -10.85 7.13 10.53
N GLN A 287 -10.77 8.23 11.29
CA GLN A 287 -11.83 9.23 11.35
C GLN A 287 -12.09 9.86 9.97
N GLY A 288 -11.05 10.13 9.20
CA GLY A 288 -11.18 10.66 7.85
C GLY A 288 -11.85 9.67 6.89
N ILE A 289 -11.50 8.41 6.97
CA ILE A 289 -12.05 7.35 6.10
C ILE A 289 -13.57 7.17 6.32
N GLU A 290 -14.07 7.34 7.54
CA GLU A 290 -15.51 7.19 7.86
C GLU A 290 -16.42 8.12 7.04
N THR A 291 -15.90 9.26 6.57
CA THR A 291 -16.64 10.24 5.76
C THR A 291 -16.11 10.35 4.33
N LEU A 292 -15.28 9.41 3.89
CA LEU A 292 -14.57 9.50 2.61
C LEU A 292 -15.54 9.63 1.43
N ALA A 293 -16.54 8.78 1.33
CA ALA A 293 -17.52 8.78 0.25
C ALA A 293 -18.22 10.15 0.11
N LEU A 294 -18.74 10.67 1.22
CA LEU A 294 -19.41 11.99 1.25
C LEU A 294 -18.50 13.12 0.77
N ARG A 295 -17.22 13.10 1.15
CA ARG A 295 -16.26 14.12 0.73
C ARG A 295 -15.89 13.98 -0.74
N MET A 296 -15.65 12.76 -1.22
CA MET A 296 -15.30 12.54 -2.61
C MET A 296 -16.46 12.90 -3.56
N ASP A 297 -17.70 12.55 -3.23
CA ASP A 297 -18.88 12.98 -4.00
C ASP A 297 -18.95 14.51 -4.10
N ARG A 298 -18.72 15.21 -2.98
CA ARG A 298 -18.72 16.66 -2.97
C ARG A 298 -17.56 17.25 -3.80
N HIS A 299 -16.36 16.66 -3.71
CA HIS A 299 -15.22 17.08 -4.53
C HIS A 299 -15.52 16.90 -6.02
N MET A 300 -16.06 15.75 -6.42
CA MET A 300 -16.41 15.49 -7.83
C MET A 300 -17.46 16.46 -8.34
N GLY A 301 -18.59 16.67 -7.61
CA GLY A 301 -19.61 17.62 -8.00
C GLY A 301 -19.12 19.07 -8.05
N ASN A 302 -18.20 19.47 -7.18
CA ASN A 302 -17.57 20.79 -7.24
C ASN A 302 -16.63 20.93 -8.43
N THR A 303 -15.82 19.89 -8.71
CA THR A 303 -14.90 19.85 -9.84
C THR A 303 -15.66 20.01 -11.17
N GLU A 304 -16.74 19.27 -11.36
CA GLU A 304 -17.59 19.36 -12.54
C GLU A 304 -18.07 20.80 -12.79
N ARG A 305 -18.59 21.44 -11.75
CA ARG A 305 -19.07 22.84 -11.83
C ARG A 305 -17.94 23.83 -12.18
N VAL A 306 -16.74 23.64 -11.60
CA VAL A 306 -15.58 24.50 -11.89
C VAL A 306 -15.11 24.27 -13.34
N VAL A 307 -15.06 23.03 -13.81
CA VAL A 307 -14.67 22.70 -15.20
C VAL A 307 -15.66 23.34 -16.19
N GLN A 308 -16.97 23.22 -15.96
CA GLN A 308 -18.00 23.84 -16.78
C GLN A 308 -17.86 25.36 -16.85
N PHE A 309 -17.60 26.00 -15.70
CA PHE A 309 -17.36 27.44 -15.64
C PHE A 309 -16.12 27.84 -16.44
N LEU A 310 -14.99 27.17 -16.24
CA LEU A 310 -13.73 27.49 -16.93
C LEU A 310 -13.80 27.21 -18.44
N ALA A 311 -14.51 26.17 -18.86
CA ALA A 311 -14.69 25.85 -20.27
C ALA A 311 -15.51 26.91 -21.04
N SER A 312 -16.34 27.69 -20.35
CA SER A 312 -17.15 28.75 -20.90
C SER A 312 -16.60 30.15 -20.65
N HIS A 313 -15.52 30.30 -19.93
CA HIS A 313 -14.89 31.57 -19.56
C HIS A 313 -13.80 31.94 -20.54
#